data_88e97a78ff3018d57e10184b630a5459
#
_entry.id   88e97a78ff3018d57e10184b630a5459
#
_cell.length_a   1.000
_cell.length_b   1.000
_cell.length_c   1.000
_cell.angle_alpha   90.00
_cell.angle_beta   90.00
_cell.angle_gamma   90.00
#
_symmetry.space_group_name_H-M   'P 1'
#
loop_
_entity.id
_entity.type
_entity.pdbx_description
1 polymer ?
#
loop_
_entity_poly.entity_id
_entity_poly.type
_entity_poly.pdbx_seq_one_letter_code
_entity_poly.pdbx_strand_id
1 'polypeptide(L)'
;MITLFLSVTTCLFFVGCSKRIASIQTNNVSTTEVSVTDRESYLDNILSEEIILLDKDEFRITANGFDASGEKGPEIDLLIENYTDSSILISGSYDRINGYSAPDSFHPVTLLPKEKTTGKITLDRSQLDYLDILGNIHFQSVLNITDSGTNEIVFDSCPISLFLNLIPETDDSSEYILEKATIQEETLADTDLVKITAIDLNTDGSFGPELNIRIENKTSEPFSFDIDSGSINDYMVDMYCDAPLIMPGTTNTKILISSNTFKQCSITNIYRMDFSIRLTQSSPDSSFSCSYPVSLKTNLPEAPDENLRTSGNVLYDTEELLIANTGIYKETPAGWGLLMYIENRTDKTITIQTKDVVINEKNSDAAINITLPPYKKTAADLTFLNSEIDTSDSDLATAKFRLFIRYPGFLETTSDYQIVF
;
A
#
# COMPACT_ATOMS: atom_id res chain seq x y z
N MET A 1 65.80 51.60 18.92
CA MET A 1 65.26 50.82 17.78
C MET A 1 64.81 49.49 18.38
N ILE A 2 63.57 49.43 18.76
CA ILE A 2 62.98 48.30 19.46
C ILE A 2 62.09 47.59 18.43
N THR A 3 62.45 46.38 18.08
CA THR A 3 61.68 45.57 17.13
C THR A 3 60.71 44.69 17.91
N LEU A 4 59.43 44.97 17.73
CA LEU A 4 58.35 44.21 18.36
C LEU A 4 58.03 42.98 17.50
N PHE A 5 58.22 41.78 18.05
CA PHE A 5 57.77 40.52 17.47
C PHE A 5 56.33 40.26 17.90
N LEU A 6 55.40 40.25 16.94
CA LEU A 6 54.02 39.86 17.14
C LEU A 6 53.90 38.37 16.86
N SER A 7 53.68 37.59 17.93
CA SER A 7 53.41 36.16 17.84
C SER A 7 51.91 35.98 17.63
N VAL A 8 51.56 35.50 16.45
CA VAL A 8 50.17 35.12 16.14
C VAL A 8 50.00 33.65 16.56
N THR A 9 49.32 33.45 17.68
CA THR A 9 48.93 32.13 18.15
C THR A 9 47.64 31.72 17.45
N THR A 10 47.73 30.84 16.45
CA THR A 10 46.58 30.24 15.77
C THR A 10 45.98 29.17 16.68
N CYS A 11 44.88 29.49 17.36
CA CYS A 11 44.04 28.49 18.03
C CYS A 11 43.29 27.64 16.96
N LEU A 12 43.77 26.45 16.72
CA LEU A 12 43.05 25.38 16.05
C LEU A 12 41.97 24.87 17.01
N PHE A 13 40.71 25.30 16.83
CA PHE A 13 39.58 24.61 17.42
C PHE A 13 39.36 23.29 16.70
N PHE A 14 39.82 22.20 17.30
CA PHE A 14 39.35 20.88 16.98
C PHE A 14 37.87 20.78 17.50
N VAL A 15 36.90 20.96 16.60
CA VAL A 15 35.55 20.54 16.88
C VAL A 15 35.57 19.02 16.82
N GLY A 16 35.76 18.40 17.98
CA GLY A 16 35.54 16.98 18.13
C GLY A 16 34.08 16.64 17.95
N CYS A 17 33.73 16.11 16.80
CA CYS A 17 32.45 15.42 16.62
C CYS A 17 32.39 14.25 17.60
N SER A 18 31.84 14.50 18.80
CA SER A 18 31.49 13.41 19.70
C SER A 18 30.28 12.68 19.06
N LYS A 19 30.52 11.45 18.61
CA LYS A 19 29.45 10.53 18.20
C LYS A 19 28.49 10.39 19.39
N ARG A 20 27.35 11.05 19.32
CA ARG A 20 26.24 10.78 20.24
C ARG A 20 25.53 9.54 19.74
N ILE A 21 25.71 8.43 20.42
CA ILE A 21 24.81 7.29 20.31
C ILE A 21 23.56 7.69 21.07
N ALA A 22 22.48 7.97 20.37
CA ALA A 22 21.19 8.21 21.00
C ALA A 22 20.58 6.84 21.34
N SER A 23 20.58 6.46 22.62
CA SER A 23 19.78 5.34 23.11
C SER A 23 18.36 5.84 23.41
N ILE A 24 17.40 5.28 22.72
CA ILE A 24 16.00 5.66 22.85
C ILE A 24 15.29 4.55 23.65
N GLN A 25 14.72 4.90 24.80
CA GLN A 25 13.77 4.05 25.51
C GLN A 25 12.36 4.41 25.05
N THR A 26 11.62 3.44 24.51
CA THR A 26 10.26 3.64 24.03
C THR A 26 9.24 3.25 25.09
N ASN A 27 8.17 4.03 25.18
CA ASN A 27 7.00 3.63 25.93
C ASN A 27 6.22 2.59 25.13
N ASN A 28 6.00 1.42 25.70
CA ASN A 28 5.22 0.36 25.09
C ASN A 28 3.79 0.84 24.84
N VAL A 29 3.36 0.84 23.60
CA VAL A 29 1.93 0.86 23.26
C VAL A 29 1.43 -0.56 23.48
N SER A 30 0.48 -0.74 24.38
CA SER A 30 -0.13 -2.03 24.66
C SER A 30 -0.96 -2.43 23.44
N THR A 31 -0.47 -3.39 22.66
CA THR A 31 -1.29 -4.10 21.68
C THR A 31 -1.83 -5.36 22.34
N THR A 32 -3.13 -5.58 22.21
CA THR A 32 -3.76 -6.83 22.72
C THR A 32 -3.26 -7.99 21.85
N GLU A 33 -2.63 -8.98 22.50
CA GLU A 33 -2.13 -10.18 21.81
C GLU A 33 -3.32 -11.02 21.32
N VAL A 34 -3.46 -11.18 20.02
CA VAL A 34 -4.31 -12.22 19.43
C VAL A 34 -3.50 -13.51 19.47
N SER A 35 -4.03 -14.55 20.13
CA SER A 35 -3.31 -15.81 20.22
C SER A 35 -3.11 -16.44 18.83
N VAL A 36 -1.98 -17.13 18.61
CA VAL A 36 -1.68 -17.83 17.35
C VAL A 36 -2.78 -18.81 16.96
N THR A 37 -3.39 -19.48 17.94
CA THR A 37 -4.50 -20.41 17.75
C THR A 37 -5.78 -19.74 17.26
N ASP A 38 -6.07 -18.52 17.71
CA ASP A 38 -7.26 -17.77 17.26
C ASP A 38 -7.09 -17.29 15.82
N ARG A 39 -5.85 -17.00 15.43
CA ARG A 39 -5.53 -16.56 14.07
C ARG A 39 -5.60 -17.69 13.05
N GLU A 40 -5.06 -18.87 13.34
CA GLU A 40 -5.17 -20.03 12.45
C GLU A 40 -6.64 -20.37 12.21
N SER A 41 -7.47 -20.41 13.25
CA SER A 41 -8.90 -20.67 13.11
C SER A 41 -9.65 -19.58 12.36
N TYR A 42 -9.20 -18.33 12.40
CA TYR A 42 -9.75 -17.22 11.62
C TYR A 42 -9.41 -17.35 10.15
N LEU A 43 -8.16 -17.65 9.80
CA LEU A 43 -7.71 -17.82 8.41
C LEU A 43 -8.46 -18.96 7.72
N ASP A 44 -8.76 -20.06 8.44
CA ASP A 44 -9.56 -21.18 7.93
C ASP A 44 -11.01 -20.79 7.59
N ASN A 45 -11.50 -19.66 8.08
CA ASN A 45 -12.86 -19.18 7.89
C ASN A 45 -12.98 -17.90 7.05
N ILE A 46 -11.89 -17.40 6.46
CA ILE A 46 -11.89 -16.17 5.65
C ILE A 46 -12.90 -16.21 4.51
N LEU A 47 -13.05 -17.37 3.85
CA LEU A 47 -14.04 -17.63 2.81
C LEU A 47 -15.03 -18.70 3.31
N SER A 48 -15.71 -18.43 4.41
CA SER A 48 -16.76 -19.31 4.95
C SER A 48 -18.02 -19.34 4.08
N GLU A 49 -18.22 -18.35 3.26
CA GLU A 49 -19.30 -18.25 2.28
C GLU A 49 -18.72 -18.12 0.87
N GLU A 50 -19.40 -18.72 -0.09
CA GLU A 50 -19.04 -18.62 -1.50
C GLU A 50 -19.23 -17.19 -2.01
N ILE A 51 -18.21 -16.62 -2.68
CA ILE A 51 -18.25 -15.30 -3.29
C ILE A 51 -18.29 -15.47 -4.81
N ILE A 52 -19.35 -14.98 -5.44
CA ILE A 52 -19.46 -14.99 -6.89
C ILE A 52 -18.58 -13.86 -7.46
N LEU A 53 -17.53 -14.23 -8.19
CA LEU A 53 -16.63 -13.29 -8.85
C LEU A 53 -17.14 -12.88 -10.22
N LEU A 54 -17.75 -13.82 -10.95
CA LEU A 54 -18.29 -13.58 -12.27
C LEU A 54 -19.47 -14.53 -12.52
N ASP A 55 -20.60 -14.00 -13.00
CA ASP A 55 -21.79 -14.75 -13.35
C ASP A 55 -22.32 -14.31 -14.73
N LYS A 56 -22.26 -15.21 -15.69
CA LYS A 56 -22.72 -15.04 -17.06
C LYS A 56 -23.58 -16.24 -17.46
N ASP A 57 -24.40 -16.09 -18.48
CA ASP A 57 -25.22 -17.20 -18.99
C ASP A 57 -24.36 -18.39 -19.48
N GLU A 58 -23.11 -18.11 -19.91
CA GLU A 58 -22.20 -19.09 -20.49
C GLU A 58 -21.23 -19.71 -19.48
N PHE A 59 -20.93 -19.02 -18.37
CA PHE A 59 -19.98 -19.51 -17.35
C PHE A 59 -20.13 -18.78 -16.03
N ARG A 60 -19.65 -19.42 -14.96
CA ARG A 60 -19.63 -18.85 -13.60
C ARG A 60 -18.30 -19.12 -12.93
N ILE A 61 -17.83 -18.15 -12.15
CA ILE A 61 -16.61 -18.28 -11.32
C ILE A 61 -16.97 -17.85 -9.90
N THR A 62 -16.68 -18.74 -8.96
CA THR A 62 -16.97 -18.56 -7.53
C THR A 62 -15.72 -18.82 -6.73
N ALA A 63 -15.34 -17.92 -5.83
CA ALA A 63 -14.34 -18.17 -4.80
C ALA A 63 -15.02 -18.95 -3.66
N ASN A 64 -14.48 -20.11 -3.28
CA ASN A 64 -15.11 -21.03 -2.35
C ASN A 64 -14.17 -21.64 -1.30
N GLY A 65 -12.92 -21.21 -1.24
CA GLY A 65 -11.95 -21.64 -0.26
C GLY A 65 -10.74 -20.73 -0.18
N PHE A 66 -10.08 -20.75 0.97
CA PHE A 66 -8.84 -20.03 1.24
C PHE A 66 -7.86 -20.94 1.97
N ASP A 67 -6.65 -21.07 1.43
CA ASP A 67 -5.55 -21.81 2.06
C ASP A 67 -4.40 -20.84 2.36
N ALA A 68 -4.20 -20.53 3.64
CA ALA A 68 -3.11 -19.66 4.10
C ALA A 68 -1.73 -20.32 3.99
N SER A 69 -1.67 -21.66 3.85
CA SER A 69 -0.46 -22.48 3.93
C SER A 69 0.19 -22.81 2.58
N GLY A 70 -0.35 -22.28 1.47
CA GLY A 70 0.17 -22.54 0.13
C GLY A 70 1.68 -22.31 0.03
N GLU A 71 2.38 -23.14 -0.74
CA GLU A 71 3.86 -23.15 -0.83
C GLU A 71 4.43 -21.79 -1.28
N LYS A 72 3.76 -21.14 -2.24
CA LYS A 72 4.17 -19.81 -2.77
C LYS A 72 3.53 -18.64 -2.02
N GLY A 73 2.53 -18.90 -1.22
CA GLY A 73 1.75 -17.91 -0.50
C GLY A 73 0.30 -18.35 -0.36
N PRO A 74 -0.56 -17.54 0.25
CA PRO A 74 -1.98 -17.84 0.38
C PRO A 74 -2.63 -18.13 -0.97
N GLU A 75 -3.51 -19.12 -1.00
CA GLU A 75 -4.24 -19.54 -2.19
C GLU A 75 -5.75 -19.38 -1.99
N ILE A 76 -6.43 -18.93 -3.05
CA ILE A 76 -7.88 -18.84 -3.12
C ILE A 76 -8.37 -19.94 -4.06
N ASP A 77 -9.18 -20.85 -3.56
CA ASP A 77 -9.80 -21.87 -4.35
C ASP A 77 -11.00 -21.32 -5.11
N LEU A 78 -11.07 -21.68 -6.38
CA LEU A 78 -12.16 -21.28 -7.28
C LEU A 78 -12.95 -22.51 -7.73
N LEU A 79 -14.27 -22.37 -7.79
CA LEU A 79 -15.14 -23.24 -8.59
C LEU A 79 -15.47 -22.52 -9.89
N ILE A 80 -15.17 -23.16 -11.02
CA ILE A 80 -15.39 -22.63 -12.37
C ILE A 80 -16.34 -23.56 -13.12
N GLU A 81 -17.40 -22.98 -13.70
CA GLU A 81 -18.45 -23.72 -14.38
C GLU A 81 -18.57 -23.20 -15.83
N ASN A 82 -18.46 -24.12 -16.80
CA ASN A 82 -18.66 -23.85 -18.21
C ASN A 82 -20.07 -24.33 -18.65
N TYR A 83 -20.93 -23.41 -19.01
CA TYR A 83 -22.30 -23.70 -19.47
C TYR A 83 -22.40 -23.75 -21.01
N THR A 84 -21.29 -23.59 -21.74
CA THR A 84 -21.28 -23.64 -23.22
C THR A 84 -21.13 -25.06 -23.73
N ASP A 85 -21.34 -25.24 -25.03
CA ASP A 85 -21.11 -26.49 -25.75
C ASP A 85 -19.69 -26.57 -26.33
N SER A 86 -18.80 -25.62 -26.01
CA SER A 86 -17.41 -25.53 -26.42
C SER A 86 -16.44 -25.70 -25.26
N SER A 87 -15.23 -26.16 -25.54
CA SER A 87 -14.14 -26.12 -24.57
C SER A 87 -13.60 -24.71 -24.46
N ILE A 88 -13.44 -24.17 -23.25
CA ILE A 88 -12.96 -22.83 -23.00
C ILE A 88 -11.65 -22.84 -22.23
N LEU A 89 -10.78 -21.87 -22.53
CA LEU A 89 -9.60 -21.51 -21.73
C LEU A 89 -9.88 -20.16 -21.07
N ILE A 90 -9.75 -20.11 -19.75
CA ILE A 90 -9.83 -18.88 -18.96
C ILE A 90 -8.43 -18.54 -18.50
N SER A 91 -7.98 -17.32 -18.75
CA SER A 91 -6.69 -16.78 -18.30
C SER A 91 -6.87 -15.39 -17.71
N GLY A 92 -6.06 -15.07 -16.68
CA GLY A 92 -5.99 -13.74 -16.09
C GLY A 92 -5.03 -12.83 -16.85
N SER A 93 -5.31 -11.56 -16.81
CA SER A 93 -4.43 -10.47 -17.23
C SER A 93 -4.64 -9.27 -16.31
N TYR A 94 -3.63 -8.39 -16.23
CA TYR A 94 -3.69 -7.25 -15.30
C TYR A 94 -3.95 -7.65 -13.84
N ASP A 95 -3.44 -8.81 -13.42
CA ASP A 95 -3.55 -9.26 -12.04
C ASP A 95 -2.89 -8.23 -11.11
N ARG A 96 -3.61 -7.85 -10.06
CA ARG A 96 -3.17 -6.85 -9.07
C ARG A 96 -3.57 -7.27 -7.67
N ILE A 97 -2.73 -6.88 -6.71
CA ILE A 97 -3.02 -6.96 -5.29
C ILE A 97 -2.87 -5.53 -4.72
N ASN A 98 -3.94 -4.98 -4.14
CA ASN A 98 -3.99 -3.62 -3.61
C ASN A 98 -3.49 -2.57 -4.63
N GLY A 99 -3.84 -2.75 -5.91
CA GLY A 99 -3.42 -1.88 -7.01
C GLY A 99 -2.02 -2.14 -7.57
N TYR A 100 -1.18 -2.94 -6.91
CA TYR A 100 0.16 -3.30 -7.38
C TYR A 100 0.11 -4.49 -8.34
N SER A 101 0.95 -4.48 -9.38
CA SER A 101 1.02 -5.58 -10.36
C SER A 101 1.41 -6.89 -9.70
N ALA A 102 0.62 -7.92 -9.93
CA ALA A 102 0.77 -9.28 -9.39
C ALA A 102 0.64 -10.31 -10.51
N PRO A 103 1.55 -10.33 -11.49
CA PRO A 103 1.42 -11.17 -12.68
C PRO A 103 1.36 -12.65 -12.31
N ASP A 104 0.58 -13.41 -13.09
CA ASP A 104 0.40 -14.85 -12.96
C ASP A 104 -0.28 -15.31 -11.65
N SER A 105 -0.94 -14.39 -10.92
CA SER A 105 -1.72 -14.75 -9.73
C SER A 105 -2.93 -15.61 -10.07
N PHE A 106 -3.67 -15.28 -11.13
CA PHE A 106 -4.75 -16.14 -11.63
C PHE A 106 -4.17 -17.26 -12.50
N HIS A 107 -4.36 -18.51 -12.08
CA HIS A 107 -3.85 -19.66 -12.84
C HIS A 107 -4.76 -20.00 -14.00
N PRO A 108 -4.26 -20.07 -15.27
CA PRO A 108 -5.08 -20.41 -16.41
C PRO A 108 -5.73 -21.79 -16.27
N VAL A 109 -7.01 -21.89 -16.65
CA VAL A 109 -7.81 -23.12 -16.52
C VAL A 109 -8.53 -23.42 -17.83
N THR A 110 -8.45 -24.67 -18.28
CA THR A 110 -9.20 -25.18 -19.44
C THR A 110 -10.35 -26.04 -18.96
N LEU A 111 -11.57 -25.78 -19.45
CA LEU A 111 -12.77 -26.54 -19.15
C LEU A 111 -13.35 -27.15 -20.42
N LEU A 112 -13.77 -28.41 -20.32
CA LEU A 112 -14.56 -29.07 -21.37
C LEU A 112 -16.00 -28.51 -21.41
N PRO A 113 -16.78 -28.79 -22.48
CA PRO A 113 -18.20 -28.41 -22.54
C PRO A 113 -18.97 -28.93 -21.33
N LYS A 114 -19.79 -28.06 -20.70
CA LYS A 114 -20.64 -28.38 -19.54
C LYS A 114 -19.89 -28.89 -18.30
N GLU A 115 -18.58 -28.67 -18.24
CA GLU A 115 -17.73 -29.10 -17.13
C GLU A 115 -17.75 -28.08 -15.98
N LYS A 116 -17.55 -28.60 -14.76
CA LYS A 116 -17.19 -27.86 -13.57
C LYS A 116 -15.80 -28.31 -13.10
N THR A 117 -14.94 -27.38 -12.81
CA THR A 117 -13.58 -27.69 -12.35
C THR A 117 -13.14 -26.69 -11.27
N THR A 118 -12.04 -27.02 -10.61
CA THR A 118 -11.42 -26.11 -9.63
C THR A 118 -10.30 -25.32 -10.32
N GLY A 119 -10.17 -24.05 -9.93
CA GLY A 119 -9.07 -23.16 -10.28
C GLY A 119 -8.43 -22.60 -9.03
N LYS A 120 -7.39 -21.77 -9.20
CA LYS A 120 -6.69 -21.12 -8.09
C LYS A 120 -6.24 -19.72 -8.44
N ILE A 121 -6.24 -18.86 -7.41
CA ILE A 121 -5.50 -17.60 -7.38
C ILE A 121 -4.42 -17.76 -6.31
N THR A 122 -3.15 -17.50 -6.64
CA THR A 122 -2.05 -17.51 -5.66
C THR A 122 -1.64 -16.08 -5.37
N LEU A 123 -1.63 -15.73 -4.09
CA LEU A 123 -1.13 -14.46 -3.60
C LEU A 123 0.35 -14.67 -3.21
N ASP A 124 1.28 -14.33 -4.10
CA ASP A 124 2.71 -14.60 -3.90
C ASP A 124 3.24 -13.94 -2.63
N ARG A 125 3.76 -14.76 -1.70
CA ARG A 125 4.22 -14.33 -0.38
C ARG A 125 5.34 -13.30 -0.47
N SER A 126 6.28 -13.49 -1.39
CA SER A 126 7.39 -12.55 -1.55
C SER A 126 6.91 -11.17 -2.00
N GLN A 127 5.83 -11.13 -2.76
CA GLN A 127 5.20 -9.88 -3.18
C GLN A 127 4.40 -9.24 -2.03
N LEU A 128 3.65 -10.03 -1.28
CA LEU A 128 2.93 -9.52 -0.09
C LEU A 128 3.92 -8.93 0.93
N ASP A 129 5.03 -9.62 1.19
CA ASP A 129 6.08 -9.15 2.08
C ASP A 129 6.76 -7.89 1.54
N TYR A 130 7.08 -7.84 0.24
CA TYR A 130 7.71 -6.68 -0.39
C TYR A 130 6.84 -5.42 -0.35
N LEU A 131 5.52 -5.58 -0.50
CA LEU A 131 4.55 -4.49 -0.49
C LEU A 131 4.01 -4.19 0.92
N ASP A 132 4.49 -4.88 1.94
CA ASP A 132 4.02 -4.78 3.33
C ASP A 132 2.49 -4.93 3.46
N ILE A 133 1.93 -5.88 2.68
CA ILE A 133 0.50 -6.15 2.65
C ILE A 133 0.19 -7.15 3.77
N LEU A 134 -0.20 -6.64 4.94
CA LEU A 134 -0.36 -7.43 6.17
C LEU A 134 -1.81 -7.73 6.55
N GLY A 135 -2.76 -7.08 5.93
CA GLY A 135 -4.15 -7.13 6.40
C GLY A 135 -5.16 -7.31 5.30
N ASN A 136 -5.73 -6.22 4.87
CA ASN A 136 -6.75 -6.23 3.83
C ASN A 136 -6.12 -6.45 2.47
N ILE A 137 -6.57 -7.48 1.77
CA ILE A 137 -6.17 -7.78 0.39
C ILE A 137 -7.34 -7.51 -0.54
N HIS A 138 -7.08 -6.72 -1.57
CA HIS A 138 -7.94 -6.57 -2.71
C HIS A 138 -7.26 -7.15 -3.94
N PHE A 139 -7.67 -8.36 -4.34
CA PHE A 139 -7.21 -8.99 -5.59
C PHE A 139 -8.09 -8.50 -6.75
N GLN A 140 -7.47 -8.18 -7.87
CA GLN A 140 -8.12 -7.79 -9.12
C GLN A 140 -7.50 -8.54 -10.29
N SER A 141 -8.32 -8.92 -11.26
CA SER A 141 -7.87 -9.48 -12.54
C SER A 141 -8.84 -9.11 -13.66
N VAL A 142 -8.36 -9.12 -14.88
CA VAL A 142 -9.19 -9.06 -16.09
C VAL A 142 -9.10 -10.40 -16.77
N LEU A 143 -10.20 -11.14 -16.80
CA LEU A 143 -10.26 -12.47 -17.40
C LEU A 143 -10.51 -12.38 -18.89
N ASN A 144 -9.73 -13.15 -19.65
CA ASN A 144 -9.92 -13.41 -21.07
C ASN A 144 -10.39 -14.85 -21.23
N ILE A 145 -11.48 -15.05 -21.94
CA ILE A 145 -12.07 -16.37 -22.15
C ILE A 145 -12.09 -16.66 -23.64
N THR A 146 -11.36 -17.70 -24.03
CA THR A 146 -11.22 -18.12 -25.41
C THR A 146 -11.74 -19.52 -25.61
N ASP A 147 -12.22 -19.84 -26.82
CA ASP A 147 -12.44 -21.22 -27.24
C ASP A 147 -11.09 -21.92 -27.35
N SER A 148 -10.89 -23.00 -26.61
CA SER A 148 -9.59 -23.67 -26.51
C SER A 148 -9.21 -24.44 -27.80
N GLY A 149 -10.14 -24.69 -28.71
CA GLY A 149 -9.92 -25.36 -29.99
C GLY A 149 -9.58 -24.38 -31.10
N THR A 150 -10.21 -23.21 -31.13
CA THR A 150 -10.05 -22.20 -32.19
C THR A 150 -9.19 -21.03 -31.80
N ASN A 151 -8.97 -20.82 -30.50
CA ASN A 151 -8.38 -19.61 -29.89
C ASN A 151 -9.20 -18.31 -30.18
N GLU A 152 -10.44 -18.44 -30.62
CA GLU A 152 -11.32 -17.30 -30.79
C GLU A 152 -11.75 -16.77 -29.41
N ILE A 153 -11.83 -15.45 -29.31
CA ILE A 153 -12.29 -14.77 -28.07
C ILE A 153 -13.78 -15.04 -27.91
N VAL A 154 -14.16 -15.70 -26.83
CA VAL A 154 -15.55 -15.89 -26.42
C VAL A 154 -16.02 -14.69 -25.60
N PHE A 155 -15.20 -14.25 -24.64
CA PHE A 155 -15.37 -13.03 -23.87
C PHE A 155 -14.04 -12.36 -23.64
N ASP A 156 -13.97 -11.10 -23.94
CA ASP A 156 -12.81 -10.25 -23.70
C ASP A 156 -13.07 -9.34 -22.50
N SER A 157 -12.02 -9.17 -21.69
CA SER A 157 -11.99 -8.15 -20.63
C SER A 157 -13.12 -8.28 -19.59
N CYS A 158 -13.25 -9.47 -18.98
CA CYS A 158 -14.15 -9.68 -17.84
C CYS A 158 -13.42 -9.32 -16.53
N PRO A 159 -13.63 -8.14 -15.94
CA PRO A 159 -12.99 -7.79 -14.68
C PRO A 159 -13.59 -8.61 -13.53
N ILE A 160 -12.73 -9.08 -12.64
CA ILE A 160 -13.09 -9.67 -11.36
C ILE A 160 -12.37 -8.93 -10.24
N SER A 161 -12.99 -8.89 -9.08
CA SER A 161 -12.36 -8.40 -7.85
C SER A 161 -12.78 -9.24 -6.65
N LEU A 162 -11.86 -9.40 -5.70
CA LEU A 162 -12.08 -10.14 -4.46
C LEU A 162 -11.40 -9.44 -3.30
N PHE A 163 -12.16 -9.22 -2.25
CA PHE A 163 -11.68 -8.62 -1.01
C PHE A 163 -11.54 -9.70 0.07
N LEU A 164 -10.38 -9.69 0.74
CA LEU A 164 -10.09 -10.58 1.87
C LEU A 164 -9.54 -9.74 3.02
N ASN A 165 -9.98 -10.04 4.23
CA ASN A 165 -9.38 -9.50 5.44
C ASN A 165 -8.59 -10.60 6.15
N LEU A 166 -7.26 -10.51 6.14
CA LEU A 166 -6.36 -11.51 6.75
C LEU A 166 -6.07 -11.27 8.23
N ILE A 167 -6.57 -10.17 8.79
CA ILE A 167 -6.40 -9.84 10.21
C ILE A 167 -7.77 -9.89 10.89
N PRO A 168 -7.93 -10.73 11.93
CA PRO A 168 -9.16 -10.71 12.72
C PRO A 168 -9.40 -9.32 13.32
N GLU A 169 -10.65 -8.87 13.29
CA GLU A 169 -11.04 -7.72 14.10
C GLU A 169 -10.86 -8.11 15.57
N THR A 170 -9.92 -7.48 16.26
CA THR A 170 -9.77 -7.67 17.70
C THR A 170 -10.83 -6.84 18.41
N ASP A 171 -11.47 -7.42 19.43
CA ASP A 171 -12.48 -6.73 20.29
C ASP A 171 -11.93 -5.45 20.96
N ASP A 172 -10.61 -5.25 20.92
CA ASP A 172 -9.90 -4.10 21.51
C ASP A 172 -9.49 -3.05 20.46
N SER A 173 -9.97 -3.17 19.23
CA SER A 173 -9.93 -2.05 18.33
C SER A 173 -10.82 -0.97 18.93
N SER A 174 -10.22 -0.04 19.68
CA SER A 174 -10.84 1.28 19.87
C SER A 174 -11.35 1.67 18.49
N GLU A 175 -12.67 1.64 18.34
CA GLU A 175 -13.36 1.80 17.06
C GLU A 175 -12.76 3.03 16.37
N TYR A 176 -11.92 2.78 15.33
CA TYR A 176 -11.33 3.87 14.59
C TYR A 176 -12.47 4.51 13.79
N ILE A 177 -12.97 5.61 14.31
CA ILE A 177 -14.10 6.32 13.72
C ILE A 177 -13.55 7.45 12.85
N LEU A 178 -13.76 7.31 11.55
CA LEU A 178 -13.55 8.40 10.61
C LEU A 178 -14.78 9.31 10.61
N GLU A 179 -14.56 10.63 10.73
CA GLU A 179 -15.64 11.60 10.64
C GLU A 179 -16.28 11.56 9.25
N LYS A 180 -17.60 11.57 9.21
CA LYS A 180 -18.35 11.49 7.95
C LYS A 180 -18.12 12.72 7.09
N ALA A 181 -17.46 12.54 5.97
CA ALA A 181 -17.17 13.58 5.00
C ALA A 181 -18.01 13.40 3.72
N THR A 182 -18.28 14.48 3.01
CA THR A 182 -18.93 14.49 1.71
C THR A 182 -18.19 15.41 0.74
N ILE A 183 -18.31 15.14 -0.56
CA ILE A 183 -17.87 16.05 -1.61
C ILE A 183 -19.09 16.51 -2.43
N GLN A 184 -18.92 17.56 -3.21
CA GLN A 184 -19.84 17.91 -4.28
C GLN A 184 -19.39 17.20 -5.56
N GLU A 185 -20.35 16.82 -6.42
CA GLU A 185 -20.00 16.28 -7.75
C GLU A 185 -19.13 17.29 -8.50
N GLU A 186 -17.94 16.85 -8.94
CA GLU A 186 -16.93 17.68 -9.58
C GLU A 186 -16.27 16.97 -10.76
N THR A 187 -16.08 17.70 -11.86
CA THR A 187 -15.33 17.20 -13.02
C THR A 187 -13.82 17.33 -12.75
N LEU A 188 -13.14 16.19 -12.64
CA LEU A 188 -11.70 16.12 -12.38
C LEU A 188 -10.86 16.30 -13.65
N ALA A 189 -11.33 15.77 -14.77
CA ALA A 189 -10.73 15.94 -16.09
C ALA A 189 -11.82 15.89 -17.16
N ASP A 190 -11.68 16.72 -18.20
CA ASP A 190 -12.52 16.67 -19.41
C ASP A 190 -11.63 17.03 -20.62
N THR A 191 -11.31 16.02 -21.40
CA THR A 191 -10.43 16.11 -22.59
C THR A 191 -11.07 15.38 -23.77
N ASP A 192 -10.39 15.36 -24.91
CA ASP A 192 -10.84 14.59 -26.07
C ASP A 192 -10.79 13.06 -25.83
N LEU A 193 -9.95 12.60 -24.89
CA LEU A 193 -9.74 11.17 -24.59
C LEU A 193 -10.66 10.66 -23.49
N VAL A 194 -10.92 11.49 -22.47
CA VAL A 194 -11.59 11.05 -21.26
C VAL A 194 -12.33 12.19 -20.58
N LYS A 195 -13.47 11.85 -19.93
CA LYS A 195 -14.07 12.69 -18.90
C LYS A 195 -14.13 11.92 -17.60
N ILE A 196 -13.67 12.51 -16.51
CA ILE A 196 -13.64 11.91 -15.18
C ILE A 196 -14.39 12.83 -14.23
N THR A 197 -15.35 12.28 -13.51
CA THR A 197 -16.21 13.02 -12.58
C THR A 197 -16.17 12.32 -11.22
N ALA A 198 -15.78 13.03 -10.16
CA ALA A 198 -16.02 12.59 -8.79
C ALA A 198 -17.50 12.77 -8.45
N ILE A 199 -18.12 11.75 -7.90
CA ILE A 199 -19.57 11.72 -7.61
C ILE A 199 -19.83 11.98 -6.13
N ASP A 200 -19.27 11.14 -5.27
CA ASP A 200 -19.41 11.22 -3.83
C ASP A 200 -18.24 10.52 -3.12
N LEU A 201 -18.15 10.73 -1.80
CA LEU A 201 -17.19 10.09 -0.92
C LEU A 201 -17.95 9.27 0.12
N ASN A 202 -17.74 7.96 0.13
CA ASN A 202 -18.18 7.06 1.18
C ASN A 202 -17.05 6.85 2.19
N THR A 203 -17.22 7.28 3.43
CA THR A 203 -16.21 7.11 4.50
C THR A 203 -16.31 5.77 5.23
N ASP A 204 -17.39 5.01 5.01
CA ASP A 204 -17.73 3.76 5.72
C ASP A 204 -17.49 2.52 4.84
N GLY A 205 -16.60 2.58 3.85
CA GLY A 205 -16.26 1.44 3.00
C GLY A 205 -15.54 0.34 3.77
N SER A 206 -15.75 -0.92 3.40
CA SER A 206 -15.17 -2.10 4.08
C SER A 206 -13.64 -2.12 4.11
N PHE A 207 -13.00 -1.48 3.12
CA PHE A 207 -11.54 -1.38 2.98
C PHE A 207 -10.96 -0.02 3.39
N GLY A 208 -11.81 0.89 3.77
CA GLY A 208 -11.52 2.29 4.03
C GLY A 208 -12.39 3.20 3.16
N PRO A 209 -12.11 4.50 3.13
CA PRO A 209 -12.88 5.44 2.34
C PRO A 209 -12.87 5.11 0.85
N GLU A 210 -13.97 5.35 0.17
CA GLU A 210 -14.18 5.10 -1.24
C GLU A 210 -14.63 6.38 -1.94
N LEU A 211 -13.86 6.86 -2.89
CA LEU A 211 -14.26 7.95 -3.77
C LEU A 211 -14.95 7.37 -5.00
N ASN A 212 -16.27 7.51 -5.08
CA ASN A 212 -17.03 7.09 -6.25
C ASN A 212 -16.80 8.03 -7.43
N ILE A 213 -16.44 7.46 -8.58
CA ILE A 213 -16.11 8.20 -9.80
C ILE A 213 -16.89 7.63 -11.00
N ARG A 214 -17.18 8.51 -11.95
CA ARG A 214 -17.68 8.14 -13.27
C ARG A 214 -16.62 8.51 -14.30
N ILE A 215 -16.25 7.55 -15.15
CA ILE A 215 -15.26 7.70 -16.21
C ILE A 215 -15.96 7.48 -17.54
N GLU A 216 -15.85 8.43 -18.45
CA GLU A 216 -16.24 8.31 -19.84
C GLU A 216 -14.97 8.16 -20.69
N ASN A 217 -14.69 6.93 -21.15
CA ASN A 217 -13.65 6.67 -22.13
C ASN A 217 -14.17 7.04 -23.51
N LYS A 218 -13.67 8.13 -24.08
CA LYS A 218 -14.06 8.68 -25.39
C LYS A 218 -13.27 8.06 -26.55
N THR A 219 -12.32 7.17 -26.26
CA THR A 219 -11.55 6.44 -27.27
C THR A 219 -12.26 5.18 -27.71
N SER A 220 -11.80 4.53 -28.79
CA SER A 220 -12.32 3.24 -29.26
C SER A 220 -11.69 2.03 -28.56
N GLU A 221 -10.66 2.24 -27.74
CA GLU A 221 -9.85 1.21 -27.11
C GLU A 221 -9.88 1.35 -25.59
N PRO A 222 -9.71 0.25 -24.84
CA PRO A 222 -9.57 0.32 -23.40
C PRO A 222 -8.26 0.98 -22.98
N PHE A 223 -8.23 1.57 -21.77
CA PHE A 223 -7.02 2.09 -21.15
C PHE A 223 -6.93 1.67 -19.67
N SER A 224 -5.71 1.54 -19.15
CA SER A 224 -5.49 1.35 -17.72
C SER A 224 -5.65 2.67 -16.97
N PHE A 225 -6.18 2.56 -15.76
CA PHE A 225 -6.41 3.66 -14.85
C PHE A 225 -5.67 3.40 -13.53
N ASP A 226 -4.68 4.22 -13.26
CA ASP A 226 -3.84 4.11 -12.06
C ASP A 226 -3.90 5.42 -11.25
N ILE A 227 -3.67 5.31 -9.96
CA ILE A 227 -3.52 6.46 -9.06
C ILE A 227 -2.08 6.56 -8.61
N ASP A 228 -1.51 7.74 -8.79
CA ASP A 228 -0.16 8.05 -8.34
C ASP A 228 -0.20 9.10 -7.20
N SER A 229 0.73 8.98 -6.28
CA SER A 229 1.01 10.00 -5.25
C SER A 229 -0.20 10.42 -4.42
N GLY A 230 -1.06 9.46 -4.05
CA GLY A 230 -2.22 9.73 -3.21
C GLY A 230 -1.86 10.30 -1.85
N SER A 231 -2.58 11.33 -1.39
CA SER A 231 -2.46 11.86 -0.04
C SER A 231 -3.79 12.37 0.51
N ILE A 232 -3.99 12.18 1.81
CA ILE A 232 -5.10 12.71 2.59
C ILE A 232 -4.54 13.65 3.64
N ASN A 233 -4.99 14.92 3.64
CA ASN A 233 -4.54 15.92 4.61
C ASN A 233 -3.00 16.04 4.65
N ASP A 234 -2.35 15.92 3.49
CA ASP A 234 -0.90 15.85 3.28
C ASP A 234 -0.20 14.56 3.74
N TYR A 235 -0.91 13.59 4.33
CA TYR A 235 -0.36 12.27 4.61
C TYR A 235 -0.45 11.39 3.36
N MET A 236 0.68 10.82 2.94
CA MET A 236 0.71 9.85 1.84
C MET A 236 -0.10 8.63 2.24
N VAL A 237 -0.98 8.21 1.35
CA VAL A 237 -1.85 7.05 1.52
C VAL A 237 -1.89 6.25 0.23
N ASP A 238 -2.06 4.94 0.36
CA ASP A 238 -2.26 4.10 -0.81
C ASP A 238 -3.68 4.30 -1.35
N MET A 239 -3.74 4.67 -2.63
CA MET A 239 -4.98 4.82 -3.39
C MET A 239 -4.88 4.02 -4.68
N TYR A 240 -5.95 3.32 -5.04
CA TYR A 240 -6.01 2.58 -6.30
C TYR A 240 -7.44 2.48 -6.84
N CYS A 241 -7.57 2.30 -8.14
CA CYS A 241 -8.87 2.18 -8.79
C CYS A 241 -9.41 0.75 -8.66
N ASP A 242 -10.69 0.60 -8.35
CA ASP A 242 -11.39 -0.70 -8.33
C ASP A 242 -11.54 -1.31 -9.75
N ALA A 243 -11.48 -0.51 -10.80
CA ALA A 243 -11.46 -0.98 -12.18
C ALA A 243 -10.07 -0.75 -12.81
N PRO A 244 -9.22 -1.79 -12.95
CA PRO A 244 -7.87 -1.64 -13.50
C PRO A 244 -7.86 -1.33 -14.99
N LEU A 245 -8.95 -1.63 -15.70
CA LEU A 245 -9.14 -1.40 -17.13
C LEU A 245 -10.47 -0.71 -17.40
N ILE A 246 -10.46 0.40 -18.13
CA ILE A 246 -11.63 1.19 -18.49
C ILE A 246 -11.95 0.95 -19.96
N MET A 247 -13.07 0.29 -20.21
CA MET A 247 -13.57 0.01 -21.55
C MET A 247 -14.12 1.29 -22.21
N PRO A 248 -14.19 1.35 -23.56
CA PRO A 248 -14.87 2.43 -24.27
C PRO A 248 -16.29 2.67 -23.75
N GLY A 249 -16.68 3.94 -23.61
CA GLY A 249 -17.97 4.33 -23.06
C GLY A 249 -17.89 4.75 -21.59
N THR A 250 -18.99 4.61 -20.85
CA THR A 250 -19.10 5.09 -19.47
C THR A 250 -18.98 3.95 -18.47
N THR A 251 -18.05 4.09 -17.53
CA THR A 251 -17.83 3.19 -16.41
C THR A 251 -18.02 3.95 -15.09
N ASN A 252 -18.81 3.39 -14.17
CA ASN A 252 -18.84 3.82 -12.78
C ASN A 252 -17.92 2.90 -11.97
N THR A 253 -17.01 3.48 -11.22
CA THR A 253 -16.02 2.76 -10.42
C THR A 253 -15.67 3.55 -9.17
N LYS A 254 -14.70 3.08 -8.42
CA LYS A 254 -14.25 3.68 -7.16
C LYS A 254 -12.75 3.87 -7.16
N ILE A 255 -12.29 4.89 -6.46
CA ILE A 255 -10.91 4.96 -5.95
C ILE A 255 -10.99 4.52 -4.49
N LEU A 256 -10.32 3.42 -4.20
CA LEU A 256 -10.21 2.85 -2.86
C LEU A 256 -9.01 3.48 -2.14
N ILE A 257 -9.20 3.83 -0.88
CA ILE A 257 -8.19 4.49 -0.06
C ILE A 257 -7.88 3.57 1.12
N SER A 258 -6.62 3.15 1.27
CA SER A 258 -6.22 2.20 2.30
C SER A 258 -6.48 2.73 3.71
N SER A 259 -7.21 1.98 4.53
CA SER A 259 -7.48 2.32 5.93
C SER A 259 -6.28 2.15 6.85
N ASN A 260 -5.28 1.37 6.47
CA ASN A 260 -4.09 1.12 7.30
C ASN A 260 -3.35 2.41 7.61
N THR A 261 -3.09 3.23 6.59
CA THR A 261 -2.42 4.51 6.74
C THR A 261 -3.21 5.48 7.64
N PHE A 262 -4.54 5.44 7.60
CA PHE A 262 -5.37 6.29 8.46
C PHE A 262 -5.15 5.97 9.94
N LYS A 263 -5.12 4.70 10.30
CA LYS A 263 -4.85 4.24 11.69
C LYS A 263 -3.43 4.62 12.11
N GLN A 264 -2.44 4.34 11.26
CA GLN A 264 -1.03 4.63 11.52
C GLN A 264 -0.77 6.13 11.67
N CYS A 265 -1.44 6.96 10.87
CA CYS A 265 -1.31 8.41 10.87
C CYS A 265 -2.33 9.11 11.78
N SER A 266 -3.19 8.37 12.51
CA SER A 266 -4.27 8.91 13.35
C SER A 266 -5.16 9.92 12.60
N ILE A 267 -5.48 9.67 11.33
CA ILE A 267 -6.29 10.54 10.49
C ILE A 267 -7.75 10.28 10.81
N THR A 268 -8.41 11.13 11.56
CA THR A 268 -9.83 11.00 11.98
C THR A 268 -10.82 11.73 11.07
N ASN A 269 -10.34 12.57 10.16
CA ASN A 269 -11.18 13.26 9.18
C ASN A 269 -10.49 13.36 7.82
N ILE A 270 -11.26 13.61 6.78
CA ILE A 270 -10.77 13.86 5.43
C ILE A 270 -11.24 15.27 5.05
N TYR A 271 -10.38 16.28 5.10
CA TYR A 271 -10.71 17.61 4.60
C TYR A 271 -10.21 17.85 3.18
N ARG A 272 -9.12 17.15 2.76
CA ARG A 272 -8.54 17.27 1.42
C ARG A 272 -7.93 15.94 0.96
N MET A 273 -8.13 15.66 -0.31
CA MET A 273 -7.52 14.53 -1.03
C MET A 273 -6.73 15.09 -2.21
N ASP A 274 -5.42 14.82 -2.28
CA ASP A 274 -4.59 15.15 -3.43
C ASP A 274 -4.03 13.86 -4.03
N PHE A 275 -4.14 13.69 -5.34
CA PHE A 275 -3.61 12.52 -6.05
C PHE A 275 -3.43 12.85 -7.53
N SER A 276 -2.80 11.95 -8.27
CA SER A 276 -2.68 12.06 -9.72
C SER A 276 -3.29 10.84 -10.39
N ILE A 277 -4.19 11.06 -11.33
CA ILE A 277 -4.77 10.01 -12.17
C ILE A 277 -3.84 9.81 -13.35
N ARG A 278 -3.33 8.58 -13.54
CA ARG A 278 -2.56 8.19 -14.70
C ARG A 278 -3.37 7.26 -15.59
N LEU A 279 -3.53 7.66 -16.85
CA LEU A 279 -4.14 6.85 -17.89
C LEU A 279 -3.07 6.35 -18.85
N THR A 280 -3.08 5.05 -19.15
CA THR A 280 -2.14 4.46 -20.10
C THR A 280 -2.89 3.56 -21.06
N GLN A 281 -2.70 3.81 -22.35
CA GLN A 281 -3.16 2.95 -23.43
C GLN A 281 -1.95 2.44 -24.19
N SER A 282 -1.94 1.13 -24.43
CA SER A 282 -0.90 0.49 -25.24
C SER A 282 -1.57 -0.42 -26.23
N SER A 283 -1.71 0.03 -27.48
CA SER A 283 -2.18 -0.80 -28.59
C SER A 283 -1.24 -0.63 -29.77
N PRO A 284 -1.24 -1.57 -30.75
CA PRO A 284 -0.39 -1.47 -31.94
C PRO A 284 -0.60 -0.19 -32.73
N ASP A 285 -1.82 0.34 -32.71
CA ASP A 285 -2.23 1.48 -33.54
C ASP A 285 -2.25 2.82 -32.76
N SER A 286 -2.28 2.77 -31.45
CA SER A 286 -2.27 3.95 -30.60
C SER A 286 -1.65 3.69 -29.23
N SER A 287 -0.79 4.59 -28.78
CA SER A 287 -0.30 4.56 -27.42
C SER A 287 -0.32 5.96 -26.84
N PHE A 288 -0.79 6.12 -25.61
CA PHE A 288 -0.66 7.35 -24.86
C PHE A 288 -0.43 7.05 -23.37
N SER A 289 0.20 8.00 -22.71
CA SER A 289 0.24 8.07 -21.27
C SER A 289 0.02 9.52 -20.86
N CYS A 290 -0.98 9.77 -20.04
CA CYS A 290 -1.27 11.11 -19.54
C CYS A 290 -1.57 11.07 -18.05
N SER A 291 -1.35 12.20 -17.39
CA SER A 291 -1.55 12.33 -15.95
C SER A 291 -2.36 13.59 -15.64
N TYR A 292 -3.32 13.46 -14.74
CA TYR A 292 -4.23 14.52 -14.31
C TYR A 292 -4.08 14.71 -12.79
N PRO A 293 -3.47 15.82 -12.32
CA PRO A 293 -3.44 16.12 -10.89
C PRO A 293 -4.83 16.52 -10.40
N VAL A 294 -5.20 16.00 -9.26
CA VAL A 294 -6.49 16.21 -8.61
C VAL A 294 -6.27 16.74 -7.20
N SER A 295 -7.06 17.73 -6.80
CA SER A 295 -7.15 18.21 -5.42
C SER A 295 -8.63 18.43 -5.08
N LEU A 296 -9.18 17.54 -4.27
CA LEU A 296 -10.57 17.58 -3.84
C LEU A 296 -10.66 18.01 -2.38
N LYS A 297 -11.61 18.90 -2.07
CA LYS A 297 -11.98 19.27 -0.71
C LYS A 297 -13.33 18.69 -0.34
N THR A 298 -13.43 18.28 0.92
CA THR A 298 -14.70 17.82 1.47
C THR A 298 -15.45 18.99 2.15
N ASN A 299 -16.60 18.68 2.75
CA ASN A 299 -17.35 19.60 3.60
C ASN A 299 -16.72 19.83 4.97
N LEU A 300 -15.70 19.04 5.35
CA LEU A 300 -15.04 19.18 6.65
C LEU A 300 -14.01 20.31 6.62
N PRO A 301 -13.84 21.03 7.75
CA PRO A 301 -12.79 22.04 7.86
C PRO A 301 -11.43 21.38 7.98
N GLU A 302 -10.40 22.12 7.62
CA GLU A 302 -9.03 21.73 7.89
C GLU A 302 -8.85 21.56 9.41
N ALA A 303 -8.51 20.34 9.83
CA ALA A 303 -8.21 20.06 11.22
C ALA A 303 -6.80 20.53 11.57
N PRO A 304 -6.57 21.05 12.78
CA PRO A 304 -5.21 21.28 13.23
C PRO A 304 -4.45 19.96 13.24
N ASP A 305 -3.19 20.02 12.84
CA ASP A 305 -2.29 18.87 12.75
C ASP A 305 -2.07 18.29 14.16
N GLU A 306 -2.95 17.38 14.58
CA GLU A 306 -2.86 16.74 15.89
C GLU A 306 -1.77 15.67 15.92
N ASN A 307 -0.57 16.08 16.30
CA ASN A 307 0.27 15.43 17.32
C ASN A 307 0.95 14.09 17.08
N LEU A 308 1.03 13.49 15.91
CA LEU A 308 2.05 12.45 15.69
C LEU A 308 3.48 12.98 15.91
N ARG A 309 3.68 14.29 15.70
CA ARG A 309 4.94 15.01 15.98
C ARG A 309 5.40 14.93 17.43
N THR A 310 4.49 14.85 18.38
CA THR A 310 4.79 15.05 19.81
C THR A 310 4.82 13.76 20.62
N SER A 311 4.29 12.65 20.10
CA SER A 311 4.23 11.38 20.82
C SER A 311 5.45 10.48 20.63
N GLY A 312 6.31 10.79 19.64
CA GLY A 312 7.43 9.94 19.27
C GLY A 312 8.81 10.45 19.68
N ASN A 313 9.80 9.55 19.70
CA ASN A 313 11.20 9.89 19.86
C ASN A 313 11.76 10.42 18.54
N VAL A 314 12.22 11.68 18.55
CA VAL A 314 12.80 12.33 17.38
C VAL A 314 14.14 11.66 17.04
N LEU A 315 14.24 11.10 15.82
CA LEU A 315 15.45 10.52 15.26
C LEU A 315 16.25 11.55 14.47
N TYR A 316 15.57 12.34 13.66
CA TYR A 316 16.17 13.37 12.81
C TYR A 316 15.24 14.57 12.74
N ASP A 317 15.76 15.78 12.97
CA ASP A 317 14.99 17.02 12.91
C ASP A 317 15.85 18.16 12.38
N THR A 318 15.49 18.66 11.21
CA THR A 318 16.09 19.82 10.55
C THR A 318 15.02 20.75 10.01
N GLU A 319 15.41 21.86 9.40
CA GLU A 319 14.46 22.74 8.71
C GLU A 319 13.79 22.04 7.52
N GLU A 320 14.46 21.02 6.91
CA GLU A 320 14.03 20.33 5.71
C GLU A 320 13.23 19.05 6.00
N LEU A 321 13.53 18.33 7.08
CA LEU A 321 13.01 16.98 7.31
C LEU A 321 12.87 16.67 8.79
N LEU A 322 11.72 16.07 9.17
CA LEU A 322 11.51 15.46 10.47
C LEU A 322 11.30 13.95 10.31
N ILE A 323 12.00 13.17 11.14
CA ILE A 323 11.78 11.74 11.29
C ILE A 323 11.68 11.44 12.79
N ALA A 324 10.59 10.79 13.19
CA ALA A 324 10.36 10.39 14.57
C ALA A 324 9.88 8.93 14.64
N ASN A 325 10.36 8.18 15.61
CA ASN A 325 9.79 6.88 15.95
C ASN A 325 8.55 7.11 16.81
N THR A 326 7.39 6.65 16.33
CA THR A 326 6.09 6.84 16.98
C THR A 326 5.57 5.59 17.67
N GLY A 327 6.13 4.42 17.38
CA GLY A 327 5.69 3.19 18.01
C GLY A 327 6.51 1.97 17.63
N ILE A 328 6.26 0.89 18.33
CA ILE A 328 6.80 -0.44 18.04
C ILE A 328 5.61 -1.40 18.03
N TYR A 329 5.50 -2.15 16.95
CA TYR A 329 4.60 -3.29 16.88
C TYR A 329 5.35 -4.55 17.26
N LYS A 330 4.82 -5.30 18.19
CA LYS A 330 5.28 -6.64 18.51
C LYS A 330 4.30 -7.61 17.89
N GLU A 331 4.82 -8.62 17.18
CA GLU A 331 4.01 -9.73 16.67
C GLU A 331 2.97 -9.34 15.60
N THR A 332 3.39 -8.62 14.56
CA THR A 332 2.59 -8.57 13.34
C THR A 332 2.70 -9.91 12.58
N PRO A 333 1.80 -10.20 11.64
CA PRO A 333 1.91 -11.37 10.77
C PRO A 333 3.25 -11.52 10.05
N ALA A 334 3.89 -10.41 9.68
CA ALA A 334 5.19 -10.39 9.02
C ALA A 334 6.36 -10.39 10.02
N GLY A 335 6.16 -9.90 11.23
CA GLY A 335 7.22 -9.78 12.23
C GLY A 335 7.02 -8.58 13.16
N TRP A 336 8.11 -8.06 13.67
CA TRP A 336 8.12 -6.86 14.50
C TRP A 336 8.27 -5.63 13.62
N GLY A 337 7.62 -4.53 13.96
CA GLY A 337 7.68 -3.29 13.19
C GLY A 337 8.05 -2.08 14.05
N LEU A 338 8.84 -1.19 13.46
CA LEU A 338 9.11 0.14 13.99
C LEU A 338 8.35 1.16 13.16
N LEU A 339 7.33 1.79 13.75
CA LEU A 339 6.58 2.83 13.07
C LEU A 339 7.33 4.16 13.13
N MET A 340 7.59 4.74 11.98
CA MET A 340 8.22 6.04 11.83
C MET A 340 7.25 7.05 11.21
N TYR A 341 7.15 8.22 11.81
CA TYR A 341 6.58 9.41 11.22
C TYR A 341 7.65 10.16 10.45
N ILE A 342 7.36 10.52 9.21
CA ILE A 342 8.28 11.24 8.33
C ILE A 342 7.56 12.45 7.72
N GLU A 343 8.18 13.63 7.78
CA GLU A 343 7.65 14.87 7.24
C GLU A 343 8.68 15.59 6.38
N ASN A 344 8.38 15.73 5.10
CA ASN A 344 9.15 16.55 4.15
C ASN A 344 8.69 18.02 4.25
N ARG A 345 9.57 18.90 4.71
CA ARG A 345 9.31 20.33 4.88
C ARG A 345 9.81 21.18 3.71
N THR A 346 10.30 20.52 2.66
CA THR A 346 10.89 21.21 1.49
C THR A 346 9.94 21.27 0.30
N ASP A 347 10.28 22.09 -0.65
CA ASP A 347 9.68 22.16 -1.99
C ASP A 347 10.23 21.11 -2.97
N LYS A 348 10.98 20.11 -2.48
CA LYS A 348 11.63 19.07 -3.28
C LYS A 348 11.17 17.68 -2.85
N THR A 349 11.20 16.74 -3.78
CA THR A 349 11.00 15.34 -3.45
C THR A 349 12.21 14.80 -2.70
N ILE A 350 11.99 14.11 -1.57
CA ILE A 350 13.01 13.48 -0.73
C ILE A 350 12.86 11.97 -0.82
N THR A 351 13.99 11.26 -0.94
CA THR A 351 14.04 9.79 -0.81
C THR A 351 14.78 9.44 0.49
N ILE A 352 14.18 8.54 1.28
CA ILE A 352 14.71 8.09 2.55
C ILE A 352 14.84 6.57 2.51
N GLN A 353 16.00 6.05 2.85
CA GLN A 353 16.29 4.62 2.89
C GLN A 353 16.97 4.28 4.21
N THR A 354 16.67 3.10 4.76
CA THR A 354 17.50 2.50 5.81
C THR A 354 18.70 1.79 5.20
N LYS A 355 19.80 1.75 5.94
CA LYS A 355 21.03 1.01 5.59
C LYS A 355 21.67 0.40 6.82
N ASP A 356 22.45 -0.65 6.58
CA ASP A 356 23.23 -1.34 7.60
C ASP A 356 22.35 -1.75 8.80
N VAL A 357 21.18 -2.32 8.48
CA VAL A 357 20.22 -2.76 9.50
C VAL A 357 20.76 -4.01 10.19
N VAL A 358 20.85 -3.96 11.52
CA VAL A 358 21.35 -5.04 12.36
C VAL A 358 20.37 -5.27 13.50
N ILE A 359 19.91 -6.51 13.65
CA ILE A 359 19.02 -6.93 14.74
C ILE A 359 19.77 -7.92 15.60
N ASN A 360 19.82 -7.70 16.93
CA ASN A 360 20.50 -8.58 17.86
C ASN A 360 21.88 -9.02 17.36
N GLU A 361 22.67 -8.05 16.85
CA GLU A 361 24.02 -8.25 16.31
C GLU A 361 24.10 -9.05 14.99
N LYS A 362 22.96 -9.39 14.35
CA LYS A 362 22.90 -10.03 13.03
C LYS A 362 22.45 -9.01 11.97
N ASN A 363 23.03 -9.10 10.77
CA ASN A 363 22.55 -8.30 9.64
C ASN A 363 21.13 -8.72 9.28
N SER A 364 20.27 -7.72 8.97
CA SER A 364 18.89 -7.90 8.55
C SER A 364 18.69 -7.29 7.18
N ASP A 365 17.80 -7.89 6.40
CA ASP A 365 17.33 -7.39 5.10
C ASP A 365 16.18 -6.37 5.25
N ALA A 366 15.75 -6.08 6.47
CA ALA A 366 14.73 -5.07 6.75
C ALA A 366 15.11 -3.72 6.16
N ALA A 367 14.19 -3.09 5.43
CA ALA A 367 14.47 -1.85 4.74
C ALA A 367 13.24 -0.94 4.66
N ILE A 368 13.48 0.36 4.81
CA ILE A 368 12.57 1.40 4.35
C ILE A 368 13.14 2.01 3.09
N ASN A 369 12.30 2.22 2.10
CA ASN A 369 12.61 2.95 0.88
C ASN A 369 11.41 3.83 0.49
N ILE A 370 11.42 5.08 0.93
CA ILE A 370 10.31 6.00 0.79
C ILE A 370 10.72 7.17 -0.07
N THR A 371 9.86 7.52 -1.02
CA THR A 371 9.95 8.77 -1.78
C THR A 371 8.78 9.67 -1.37
N LEU A 372 9.11 10.78 -0.73
CA LEU A 372 8.15 11.71 -0.16
C LEU A 372 8.11 13.00 -0.99
N PRO A 373 6.98 13.32 -1.64
CA PRO A 373 6.81 14.56 -2.40
C PRO A 373 6.95 15.82 -1.52
N PRO A 374 7.06 17.02 -2.14
CA PRO A 374 7.13 18.28 -1.44
C PRO A 374 5.99 18.46 -0.41
N TYR A 375 6.33 18.87 0.80
CA TYR A 375 5.40 19.21 1.87
C TYR A 375 4.44 18.09 2.26
N LYS A 376 4.79 16.83 1.95
CA LYS A 376 4.00 15.65 2.33
C LYS A 376 4.59 14.95 3.55
N LYS A 377 3.74 14.15 4.20
CA LYS A 377 4.01 13.38 5.41
C LYS A 377 3.67 11.93 5.16
N THR A 378 4.24 11.02 5.96
CA THR A 378 3.85 9.61 5.93
C THR A 378 4.14 8.93 7.27
N ALA A 379 3.42 7.84 7.53
CA ALA A 379 3.87 6.81 8.43
C ALA A 379 4.58 5.72 7.60
N ALA A 380 5.62 5.13 8.15
CA ALA A 380 6.38 4.07 7.49
C ALA A 380 6.85 3.03 8.49
N ASP A 381 6.72 1.77 8.14
CA ASP A 381 7.13 0.66 8.97
C ASP A 381 8.49 0.13 8.54
N LEU A 382 9.41 -0.01 9.50
CA LEU A 382 10.60 -0.84 9.34
C LEU A 382 10.27 -2.21 9.94
N THR A 383 9.91 -3.15 9.09
CA THR A 383 9.45 -4.47 9.49
C THR A 383 10.60 -5.47 9.54
N PHE A 384 10.71 -6.19 10.65
CA PHE A 384 11.70 -7.24 10.91
C PHE A 384 10.99 -8.58 10.91
N LEU A 385 11.40 -9.48 10.01
CA LEU A 385 10.76 -10.78 9.88
C LEU A 385 10.93 -11.64 11.14
N ASN A 386 9.92 -12.43 11.50
CA ASN A 386 9.98 -13.35 12.64
C ASN A 386 11.14 -14.35 12.57
N SER A 387 11.58 -14.70 11.35
CA SER A 387 12.77 -15.56 11.14
C SER A 387 14.09 -14.89 11.50
N GLU A 388 14.12 -13.56 11.59
CA GLU A 388 15.30 -12.78 11.95
C GLU A 388 15.39 -12.51 13.46
N ILE A 389 14.23 -12.61 14.16
CA ILE A 389 14.13 -12.40 15.60
C ILE A 389 14.06 -13.76 16.27
N ASP A 390 15.08 -14.10 17.06
CA ASP A 390 15.06 -15.32 17.87
C ASP A 390 14.08 -15.12 19.04
N THR A 391 12.84 -15.62 18.87
CA THR A 391 11.76 -15.49 19.86
C THR A 391 12.00 -16.29 21.13
N SER A 392 13.07 -17.11 21.20
CA SER A 392 13.45 -17.84 22.41
C SER A 392 14.08 -16.95 23.48
N ASP A 393 14.61 -15.77 23.09
CA ASP A 393 15.10 -14.74 24.01
C ASP A 393 14.04 -13.67 24.19
N SER A 394 13.17 -13.85 25.18
CA SER A 394 12.04 -12.99 25.51
C SER A 394 12.38 -11.56 25.95
N ASP A 395 13.64 -11.17 25.98
CA ASP A 395 14.08 -9.90 26.52
C ASP A 395 14.91 -9.08 25.53
N LEU A 396 14.27 -8.04 24.96
CA LEU A 396 14.92 -6.89 24.35
C LEU A 396 15.69 -7.18 23.04
N ALA A 397 14.95 -7.26 21.95
CA ALA A 397 15.57 -7.10 20.64
C ALA A 397 16.16 -5.67 20.50
N THR A 398 17.34 -5.57 19.92
CA THR A 398 17.92 -4.28 19.56
C THR A 398 18.02 -4.16 18.05
N ALA A 399 17.54 -3.04 17.51
CA ALA A 399 17.75 -2.70 16.11
C ALA A 399 18.74 -1.54 15.99
N LYS A 400 19.70 -1.70 15.08
CA LYS A 400 20.64 -0.64 14.69
C LYS A 400 20.50 -0.39 13.20
N PHE A 401 20.44 0.85 12.79
CA PHE A 401 20.37 1.23 11.38
C PHE A 401 20.88 2.65 11.16
N ARG A 402 21.11 2.99 9.89
CA ARG A 402 21.35 4.36 9.44
C ARG A 402 20.26 4.79 8.49
N LEU A 403 20.00 6.09 8.43
CA LEU A 403 19.17 6.70 7.42
C LEU A 403 20.05 7.28 6.31
N PHE A 404 19.66 7.01 5.09
CA PHE A 404 20.25 7.55 3.88
C PHE A 404 19.23 8.46 3.22
N ILE A 405 19.48 9.78 3.27
CA ILE A 405 18.55 10.82 2.86
C ILE A 405 19.07 11.45 1.57
N ARG A 406 18.24 11.51 0.55
CA ARG A 406 18.56 12.08 -0.75
C ARG A 406 17.48 13.05 -1.21
N TYR A 407 17.91 14.24 -1.66
CA TYR A 407 17.11 15.16 -2.46
C TYR A 407 17.99 15.86 -3.49
N PRO A 408 17.44 16.52 -4.54
CA PRO A 408 18.24 17.11 -5.62
C PRO A 408 19.38 17.99 -5.11
N GLY A 409 20.61 17.59 -5.40
CA GLY A 409 21.83 18.29 -4.99
C GLY A 409 22.32 18.04 -3.57
N PHE A 410 21.69 17.12 -2.84
CA PHE A 410 22.07 16.77 -1.47
C PHE A 410 22.02 15.27 -1.23
N LEU A 411 22.97 14.79 -0.43
CA LEU A 411 23.05 13.41 0.01
C LEU A 411 23.62 13.39 1.43
N GLU A 412 22.87 12.82 2.36
CA GLU A 412 23.29 12.67 3.74
C GLU A 412 23.14 11.20 4.19
N THR A 413 24.11 10.74 4.98
CA THR A 413 24.00 9.50 5.74
C THR A 413 24.10 9.88 7.21
N THR A 414 23.07 9.51 7.98
CA THR A 414 23.04 9.80 9.42
C THR A 414 24.06 8.95 10.19
N SER A 415 24.28 9.30 11.44
CA SER A 415 24.92 8.41 12.40
C SER A 415 24.04 7.19 12.70
N ASP A 416 24.63 6.19 13.35
CA ASP A 416 23.89 4.98 13.75
C ASP A 416 22.78 5.31 14.74
N TYR A 417 21.59 4.80 14.49
CA TYR A 417 20.50 4.73 15.46
C TYR A 417 20.47 3.36 16.10
N GLN A 418 20.20 3.32 17.39
CA GLN A 418 19.96 2.09 18.13
C GLN A 418 18.64 2.21 18.87
N ILE A 419 17.75 1.27 18.63
CA ILE A 419 16.46 1.15 19.27
C ILE A 419 16.44 -0.15 20.07
N VAL A 420 15.91 -0.09 21.28
CA VAL A 420 15.70 -1.25 22.15
C VAL A 420 14.19 -1.45 22.22
N PHE A 421 13.73 -2.64 21.86
CA PHE A 421 12.33 -3.03 21.78
C PHE A 421 11.79 -3.55 23.10
#